data_e2259d8dc46bfdae1fdc342837b488d3
#
_entry.id   e2259d8dc46bfdae1fdc342837b488d3
#
_cell.length_a   1.000
_cell.length_b   1.000
_cell.length_c   1.000
_cell.angle_alpha   90.00
_cell.angle_beta   90.00
_cell.angle_gamma   90.00
#
_symmetry.space_group_name_H-M   'P 1'
#
loop_
_entity.id
_entity.type
_entity.pdbx_description
1 polymer ?
#
loop_
_entity_poly.entity_id
_entity_poly.type
_entity_poly.pdbx_seq_one_letter_code
_entity_poly.pdbx_strand_id
1 'polypeptide(L)'
;MFNSLISPAITLSSFIACMATAIVLGVLTSLVFSFRSRHSSSFTLALALLLFSAVFFAFVLFFSLRPGKITVWIGKIINPLFLFFFAVLIIAALLSPGAAISSVEPTEAYQNGSFFPALIEGYGTMDAIAGLAFGIVVIDVIRRMGVNNDDIIAEDVLSSGFLTGLLMALIYVVSILVGAQSRGLFELSENGGVALTQIAGHYLGGVGQLILAVTITFACLKTSIGLVTACAETFDKMTGGKFSYRGWAILFTAFSFAVSNVGLSAIINYSIPVLMLIYPPAIALITLAFIGRFFGHDRIVYILSLIHI
;
A
#
# COMPACT_ATOMS: atom_id res chain seq x y z
N MET A 1 -17.68 17.53 -17.81
CA MET A 1 -17.72 16.30 -18.62
C MET A 1 -16.65 15.29 -18.18
N PHE A 2 -15.42 15.70 -17.88
CA PHE A 2 -14.36 14.84 -17.30
C PHE A 2 -14.76 14.25 -15.92
N ASN A 3 -15.42 15.02 -15.08
CA ASN A 3 -15.88 14.60 -13.74
C ASN A 3 -16.89 13.42 -13.72
N SER A 4 -17.66 13.21 -14.78
CA SER A 4 -18.70 12.16 -14.79
C SER A 4 -18.19 10.77 -15.16
N LEU A 5 -17.02 10.67 -15.80
CA LEU A 5 -16.36 9.41 -16.14
C LEU A 5 -15.35 8.97 -15.09
N ILE A 6 -14.69 9.96 -14.49
CA ILE A 6 -13.73 9.72 -13.41
C ILE A 6 -14.43 9.30 -12.12
N SER A 7 -15.68 9.77 -11.91
CA SER A 7 -16.48 9.48 -10.71
C SER A 7 -16.64 7.97 -10.42
N PRO A 8 -17.04 7.08 -11.36
CA PRO A 8 -17.15 5.66 -11.10
C PRO A 8 -15.79 4.96 -10.91
N ALA A 9 -14.77 5.39 -11.67
CA ALA A 9 -13.42 4.84 -11.53
C ALA A 9 -12.78 5.23 -10.18
N ILE A 10 -13.01 6.46 -9.74
CA ILE A 10 -12.58 6.95 -8.43
C ILE A 10 -13.32 6.23 -7.30
N THR A 11 -14.63 5.93 -7.46
CA THR A 11 -15.37 5.15 -6.47
C THR A 11 -14.86 3.75 -6.33
N LEU A 12 -14.61 3.09 -7.45
CA LEU A 12 -14.05 1.76 -7.44
C LEU A 12 -12.64 1.77 -6.84
N SER A 13 -11.78 2.71 -7.25
CA SER A 13 -10.44 2.86 -6.69
C SER A 13 -10.44 3.19 -5.19
N SER A 14 -11.40 4.01 -4.72
CA SER A 14 -11.53 4.34 -3.30
C SER A 14 -12.02 3.15 -2.47
N PHE A 15 -12.93 2.33 -3.00
CA PHE A 15 -13.34 1.08 -2.36
C PHE A 15 -12.18 0.10 -2.25
N ILE A 16 -11.38 -0.01 -3.29
CA ILE A 16 -10.20 -0.88 -3.33
C ILE A 16 -9.09 -0.35 -2.42
N ALA A 17 -8.87 0.97 -2.38
CA ALA A 17 -7.95 1.58 -1.44
C ALA A 17 -8.35 1.30 0.02
N CYS A 18 -9.64 1.23 0.32
CA CYS A 18 -10.14 0.82 1.62
C CYS A 18 -9.83 -0.66 1.92
N MET A 19 -9.95 -1.54 0.93
CA MET A 19 -9.51 -2.93 1.04
C MET A 19 -7.97 -3.03 1.21
N ALA A 20 -7.21 -2.23 0.48
CA ALA A 20 -5.76 -2.14 0.61
C ALA A 20 -5.33 -1.69 2.02
N THR A 21 -6.09 -0.78 2.67
CA THR A 21 -5.84 -0.38 4.06
C THR A 21 -5.95 -1.57 5.02
N ALA A 22 -6.93 -2.45 4.80
CA ALA A 22 -7.09 -3.66 5.59
C ALA A 22 -5.91 -4.63 5.40
N ILE A 23 -5.37 -4.74 4.19
CA ILE A 23 -4.23 -5.60 3.87
C ILE A 23 -2.95 -5.09 4.53
N VAL A 24 -2.67 -3.79 4.42
CA VAL A 24 -1.53 -3.14 5.08
C VAL A 24 -1.56 -3.37 6.60
N LEU A 25 -2.73 -3.41 7.19
CA LEU A 25 -2.89 -3.69 8.62
C LEU A 25 -2.78 -5.16 8.99
N GLY A 26 -3.19 -6.06 8.10
CA GLY A 26 -2.90 -7.48 8.26
C GLY A 26 -1.40 -7.75 8.36
N VAL A 27 -0.57 -7.03 7.56
CA VAL A 27 0.90 -7.09 7.66
C VAL A 27 1.38 -6.72 9.05
N LEU A 28 0.85 -5.66 9.62
CA LEU A 28 1.22 -5.16 10.95
C LEU A 28 0.88 -6.12 12.08
N THR A 29 -0.35 -6.63 12.07
CA THR A 29 -0.77 -7.58 13.08
C THR A 29 0.07 -8.84 13.02
N SER A 30 0.44 -9.32 11.82
CA SER A 30 1.33 -10.48 11.64
C SER A 30 2.77 -10.21 12.11
N LEU A 31 3.30 -9.00 11.89
CA LEU A 31 4.64 -8.63 12.36
C LEU A 31 4.73 -8.56 13.88
N VAL A 32 3.78 -7.89 14.53
CA VAL A 32 3.69 -7.84 16.01
C VAL A 32 3.50 -9.23 16.58
N PHE A 33 2.77 -10.09 15.87
CA PHE A 33 2.49 -11.46 16.26
C PHE A 33 3.72 -12.39 16.13
N SER A 34 4.47 -12.31 15.06
CA SER A 34 5.68 -13.10 14.84
C SER A 34 6.74 -12.86 15.94
N PHE A 35 6.73 -11.67 16.52
CA PHE A 35 7.65 -11.32 17.60
C PHE A 35 7.39 -12.08 18.92
N ARG A 36 6.17 -12.61 19.15
CA ARG A 36 5.78 -13.18 20.47
C ARG A 36 5.31 -14.64 20.44
N SER A 37 5.27 -15.30 19.29
CA SER A 37 4.53 -16.58 19.17
C SER A 37 5.20 -17.83 19.76
N ARG A 38 6.32 -17.74 20.44
CA ARG A 38 7.03 -18.96 20.94
C ARG A 38 6.39 -19.62 22.17
N HIS A 39 5.49 -18.97 22.93
CA HIS A 39 4.98 -19.56 24.20
C HIS A 39 3.60 -19.09 24.68
N SER A 40 2.67 -18.68 23.82
CA SER A 40 1.35 -18.22 24.28
C SER A 40 0.21 -19.09 23.75
N SER A 41 -0.83 -19.28 24.56
CA SER A 41 -2.05 -19.96 24.11
C SER A 41 -2.72 -19.18 22.98
N SER A 42 -3.37 -19.89 22.03
CA SER A 42 -4.03 -19.27 20.86
C SER A 42 -5.02 -18.15 21.25
N PHE A 43 -5.67 -18.28 22.40
CA PHE A 43 -6.61 -17.27 22.92
C PHE A 43 -5.92 -15.96 23.35
N THR A 44 -4.82 -16.04 24.12
CA THR A 44 -4.07 -14.85 24.56
C THR A 44 -3.52 -14.07 23.39
N LEU A 45 -3.17 -14.76 22.36
CA LEU A 45 -2.63 -14.25 21.12
C LEU A 45 -3.71 -13.52 20.30
N ALA A 46 -4.89 -14.12 20.11
CA ALA A 46 -6.03 -13.49 19.46
C ALA A 46 -6.48 -12.22 20.20
N LEU A 47 -6.49 -12.25 21.53
CA LEU A 47 -6.82 -11.09 22.35
C LEU A 47 -5.79 -9.96 22.20
N ALA A 48 -4.51 -10.29 22.20
CA ALA A 48 -3.43 -9.30 22.00
C ALA A 48 -3.53 -8.63 20.61
N LEU A 49 -3.84 -9.41 19.57
CA LEU A 49 -4.10 -8.91 18.23
C LEU A 49 -5.28 -7.95 18.17
N LEU A 50 -6.39 -8.35 18.78
CA LEU A 50 -7.61 -7.55 18.80
C LEU A 50 -7.38 -6.23 19.57
N LEU A 51 -6.67 -6.27 20.68
CA LEU A 51 -6.33 -5.06 21.45
C LEU A 51 -5.39 -4.13 20.67
N PHE A 52 -4.37 -4.69 20.03
CA PHE A 52 -3.44 -3.91 19.19
C PHE A 52 -4.17 -3.27 18.02
N SER A 53 -4.97 -4.03 17.28
CA SER A 53 -5.74 -3.50 16.15
C SER A 53 -6.76 -2.46 16.61
N ALA A 54 -7.43 -2.65 17.74
CA ALA A 54 -8.36 -1.66 18.29
C ALA A 54 -7.67 -0.33 18.61
N VAL A 55 -6.52 -0.37 19.28
CA VAL A 55 -5.72 0.83 19.59
C VAL A 55 -5.24 1.50 18.30
N PHE A 56 -4.72 0.72 17.36
CA PHE A 56 -4.24 1.23 16.09
C PHE A 56 -5.35 1.93 15.29
N PHE A 57 -6.52 1.31 15.14
CA PHE A 57 -7.66 1.92 14.44
C PHE A 57 -8.29 3.09 15.17
N ALA A 58 -8.21 3.11 16.51
CA ALA A 58 -8.59 4.30 17.29
C ALA A 58 -7.69 5.49 16.91
N PHE A 59 -6.36 5.28 16.74
CA PHE A 59 -5.45 6.31 16.25
C PHE A 59 -5.77 6.70 14.81
N VAL A 60 -5.99 5.74 13.91
CA VAL A 60 -6.38 6.03 12.52
C VAL A 60 -7.61 6.91 12.48
N LEU A 61 -8.67 6.54 13.21
CA LEU A 61 -9.91 7.31 13.27
C LEU A 61 -9.69 8.72 13.84
N PHE A 62 -8.98 8.80 14.97
CA PHE A 62 -8.70 10.08 15.63
C PHE A 62 -8.00 11.07 14.69
N PHE A 63 -6.98 10.62 13.95
CA PHE A 63 -6.24 11.46 13.03
C PHE A 63 -7.04 11.74 11.74
N SER A 64 -7.79 10.79 11.21
CA SER A 64 -8.63 10.99 10.04
C SER A 64 -9.78 11.97 10.28
N LEU A 65 -10.33 12.01 11.51
CA LEU A 65 -11.36 12.99 11.88
C LEU A 65 -10.84 14.42 12.05
N ARG A 66 -9.52 14.60 12.10
CA ARG A 66 -8.84 15.90 12.24
C ARG A 66 -7.82 16.11 11.11
N PRO A 67 -8.24 16.18 9.84
CA PRO A 67 -7.33 16.42 8.73
C PRO A 67 -6.72 17.81 8.86
N GLY A 68 -5.51 17.89 9.35
CA GLY A 68 -4.84 19.14 9.62
C GLY A 68 -3.34 19.00 9.72
N LYS A 69 -2.68 19.97 10.34
CA LYS A 69 -1.21 20.08 10.49
C LYS A 69 -0.52 18.80 11.02
N ILE A 70 -1.23 17.96 11.77
CA ILE A 70 -0.70 16.73 12.37
C ILE A 70 -0.33 15.70 11.30
N THR A 71 -1.15 15.53 10.27
CA THR A 71 -0.86 14.59 9.15
C THR A 71 0.42 14.97 8.41
N VAL A 72 0.65 16.28 8.24
CA VAL A 72 1.87 16.80 7.62
C VAL A 72 3.09 16.57 8.51
N TRP A 73 2.96 16.75 9.82
CA TRP A 73 4.03 16.52 10.80
C TRP A 73 4.44 15.07 10.87
N ILE A 74 3.45 14.19 10.96
CA ILE A 74 3.65 12.73 10.94
C ILE A 74 4.42 12.34 9.66
N GLY A 75 4.02 12.87 8.49
CA GLY A 75 4.72 12.61 7.22
C GLY A 75 6.15 13.11 7.18
N LYS A 76 6.44 14.27 7.75
CA LYS A 76 7.78 14.87 7.74
C LYS A 76 8.79 14.13 8.62
N ILE A 77 8.36 13.49 9.69
CA ILE A 77 9.24 12.79 10.63
C ILE A 77 9.29 11.29 10.32
N ILE A 78 8.12 10.69 10.10
CA ILE A 78 8.02 9.23 9.96
C ILE A 78 8.62 8.75 8.64
N ASN A 79 8.44 9.47 7.54
CA ASN A 79 8.98 9.05 6.25
C ASN A 79 10.52 9.00 6.21
N PRO A 80 11.25 10.06 6.60
CA PRO A 80 12.70 9.99 6.66
C PRO A 80 13.19 8.91 7.63
N LEU A 81 12.51 8.74 8.76
CA LEU A 81 12.85 7.72 9.74
C LEU A 81 12.67 6.31 9.19
N PHE A 82 11.55 6.04 8.51
CA PHE A 82 11.31 4.78 7.82
C PHE A 82 12.41 4.50 6.78
N LEU A 83 12.66 5.45 5.88
CA LEU A 83 13.68 5.29 4.84
C LEU A 83 15.08 5.08 5.43
N PHE A 84 15.40 5.76 6.51
CA PHE A 84 16.68 5.59 7.20
C PHE A 84 16.84 4.17 7.76
N PHE A 85 15.87 3.67 8.53
CA PHE A 85 15.96 2.33 9.10
C PHE A 85 15.88 1.24 8.04
N PHE A 86 15.07 1.44 7.02
CA PHE A 86 14.99 0.53 5.89
C PHE A 86 16.31 0.49 5.11
N ALA A 87 16.94 1.63 4.87
CA ALA A 87 18.26 1.73 4.26
C ALA A 87 19.34 1.03 5.09
N VAL A 88 19.32 1.20 6.42
CA VAL A 88 20.25 0.50 7.32
C VAL A 88 20.10 -1.01 7.20
N LEU A 89 18.88 -1.53 7.20
CA LEU A 89 18.61 -2.96 7.04
C LEU A 89 19.12 -3.48 5.69
N ILE A 90 18.81 -2.76 4.61
CA ILE A 90 19.25 -3.11 3.26
C ILE A 90 20.77 -3.10 3.16
N ILE A 91 21.42 -2.05 3.64
CA ILE A 91 22.88 -1.94 3.61
C ILE A 91 23.51 -3.08 4.42
N ALA A 92 23.00 -3.40 5.60
CA ALA A 92 23.47 -4.52 6.40
C ALA A 92 23.35 -5.86 5.64
N ALA A 93 22.22 -6.09 4.96
CA ALA A 93 21.98 -7.29 4.18
C ALA A 93 22.90 -7.37 2.93
N LEU A 94 23.14 -6.27 2.25
CA LEU A 94 24.01 -6.21 1.06
C LEU A 94 25.50 -6.34 1.39
N LEU A 95 25.94 -5.83 2.55
CA LEU A 95 27.34 -5.94 3.02
C LEU A 95 27.69 -7.34 3.51
N SER A 96 26.69 -8.11 3.93
CA SER A 96 26.89 -9.48 4.42
C SER A 96 25.89 -10.42 3.71
N PRO A 97 26.03 -10.64 2.40
CA PRO A 97 25.08 -11.45 1.64
C PRO A 97 25.03 -12.88 2.19
N GLY A 98 23.83 -13.35 2.47
CA GLY A 98 23.63 -14.66 3.08
C GLY A 98 23.97 -15.83 2.17
N ALA A 99 23.58 -15.74 0.90
CA ALA A 99 23.89 -16.75 -0.12
C ALA A 99 23.94 -16.13 -1.52
N ALA A 100 24.69 -16.79 -2.41
CA ALA A 100 24.62 -16.43 -3.83
C ALA A 100 23.21 -16.73 -4.39
N ILE A 101 22.58 -15.76 -5.03
CA ILE A 101 21.24 -15.91 -5.62
C ILE A 101 21.19 -17.10 -6.59
N SER A 102 22.32 -17.36 -7.31
CA SER A 102 22.45 -18.48 -8.24
C SER A 102 22.44 -19.86 -7.58
N SER A 103 22.64 -19.96 -6.26
CA SER A 103 22.61 -21.22 -5.52
C SER A 103 21.21 -21.62 -5.01
N VAL A 104 20.21 -20.75 -5.21
CA VAL A 104 18.84 -20.97 -4.74
C VAL A 104 17.95 -21.30 -5.93
N GLU A 105 17.28 -22.45 -5.88
CA GLU A 105 16.33 -22.83 -6.93
C GLU A 105 15.10 -21.91 -6.94
N PRO A 106 14.65 -21.49 -8.15
CA PRO A 106 13.41 -20.74 -8.27
C PRO A 106 12.21 -21.58 -7.83
N THR A 107 11.20 -20.92 -7.26
CA THR A 107 9.93 -21.60 -6.93
C THR A 107 9.22 -22.06 -8.22
N GLU A 108 8.34 -23.06 -8.10
CA GLU A 108 7.65 -23.67 -9.25
C GLU A 108 6.99 -22.64 -10.19
N ALA A 109 6.43 -21.57 -9.62
CA ALA A 109 5.81 -20.48 -10.38
C ALA A 109 6.77 -19.76 -11.33
N TYR A 110 8.09 -19.81 -11.09
CA TYR A 110 9.10 -19.09 -11.85
C TYR A 110 9.98 -20.00 -12.73
N GLN A 111 9.81 -21.32 -12.67
CA GLN A 111 10.60 -22.27 -13.46
C GLN A 111 10.34 -22.20 -14.97
N ASN A 112 9.08 -21.91 -15.37
CA ASN A 112 8.64 -21.89 -16.77
C ASN A 112 8.55 -20.48 -17.38
N GLY A 113 9.27 -19.52 -16.82
CA GLY A 113 9.27 -18.12 -17.25
C GLY A 113 8.87 -17.19 -16.12
N SER A 114 9.66 -16.14 -15.91
CA SER A 114 9.55 -15.28 -14.73
C SER A 114 8.72 -14.01 -14.96
N PHE A 115 8.53 -13.59 -16.22
CA PHE A 115 7.94 -12.28 -16.52
C PHE A 115 6.47 -12.16 -16.08
N PHE A 116 5.61 -13.07 -16.52
CA PHE A 116 4.18 -12.98 -16.20
C PHE A 116 3.86 -13.25 -14.72
N PRO A 117 4.47 -14.26 -14.07
CA PRO A 117 4.32 -14.41 -12.62
C PRO A 117 4.76 -13.17 -11.85
N ALA A 118 5.92 -12.58 -12.20
CA ALA A 118 6.39 -11.36 -11.54
C ALA A 118 5.48 -10.15 -11.79
N LEU A 119 4.88 -10.03 -12.98
CA LEU A 119 3.91 -8.98 -13.28
C LEU A 119 2.65 -9.11 -12.42
N ILE A 120 2.15 -10.34 -12.25
CA ILE A 120 0.99 -10.62 -11.40
C ILE A 120 1.30 -10.37 -9.92
N GLU A 121 2.47 -10.76 -9.44
CA GLU A 121 2.94 -10.44 -8.09
C GLU A 121 3.05 -8.92 -7.89
N GLY A 122 3.44 -8.18 -8.94
CA GLY A 122 3.45 -6.72 -8.94
C GLY A 122 2.05 -6.11 -8.69
N TYR A 123 0.95 -6.77 -9.04
CA TYR A 123 -0.40 -6.31 -8.68
C TYR A 123 -0.62 -6.31 -7.17
N GLY A 124 0.01 -7.24 -6.44
CA GLY A 124 -0.03 -7.32 -4.98
C GLY A 124 0.53 -6.10 -4.27
N THR A 125 1.36 -5.27 -4.92
CA THR A 125 1.87 -4.01 -4.36
C THR A 125 0.79 -2.93 -4.27
N MET A 126 -0.27 -3.02 -5.08
CA MET A 126 -1.42 -2.09 -5.15
C MET A 126 -1.08 -0.64 -5.50
N ASP A 127 0.12 -0.37 -6.01
CA ASP A 127 0.61 0.99 -6.25
C ASP A 127 -0.18 1.75 -7.31
N ALA A 128 -0.58 1.09 -8.41
CA ALA A 128 -1.37 1.73 -9.46
C ALA A 128 -2.74 2.19 -8.92
N ILE A 129 -3.38 1.36 -8.10
CA ILE A 129 -4.67 1.67 -7.47
C ILE A 129 -4.50 2.76 -6.41
N ALA A 130 -3.46 2.65 -5.59
CA ALA A 130 -3.11 3.68 -4.61
C ALA A 130 -2.79 5.02 -5.29
N GLY A 131 -2.06 5.01 -6.40
CA GLY A 131 -1.76 6.20 -7.20
C GLY A 131 -3.03 6.90 -7.70
N LEU A 132 -4.03 6.15 -8.18
CA LEU A 132 -5.33 6.69 -8.57
C LEU A 132 -6.08 7.31 -7.38
N ALA A 133 -6.06 6.65 -6.21
CA ALA A 133 -6.74 7.13 -5.00
C ALA A 133 -6.06 8.38 -4.42
N PHE A 134 -4.73 8.39 -4.33
CA PHE A 134 -3.98 9.52 -3.78
C PHE A 134 -3.80 10.69 -4.76
N GLY A 135 -3.97 10.47 -6.06
CA GLY A 135 -3.82 11.52 -7.06
C GLY A 135 -4.70 12.75 -6.77
N ILE A 136 -5.93 12.54 -6.30
CA ILE A 136 -6.84 13.63 -5.91
C ILE A 136 -6.28 14.42 -4.72
N VAL A 137 -5.75 13.70 -3.72
CA VAL A 137 -5.18 14.32 -2.52
C VAL A 137 -3.96 15.17 -2.88
N VAL A 138 -3.12 14.68 -3.81
CA VAL A 138 -1.95 15.42 -4.30
C VAL A 138 -2.37 16.69 -5.02
N ILE A 139 -3.36 16.62 -5.92
CA ILE A 139 -3.92 17.79 -6.61
C ILE A 139 -4.48 18.81 -5.62
N ASP A 140 -5.25 18.36 -4.63
CA ASP A 140 -5.80 19.24 -3.60
C ASP A 140 -4.69 19.93 -2.77
N VAL A 141 -3.60 19.23 -2.48
CA VAL A 141 -2.44 19.81 -1.79
C VAL A 141 -1.77 20.88 -2.64
N ILE A 142 -1.53 20.63 -3.93
CA ILE A 142 -0.93 21.61 -4.85
C ILE A 142 -1.82 22.86 -4.96
N ARG A 143 -3.14 22.68 -5.09
CA ARG A 143 -4.09 23.81 -5.10
C ARG A 143 -4.07 24.63 -3.82
N ARG A 144 -3.94 23.97 -2.67
CA ARG A 144 -3.80 24.66 -1.36
C ARG A 144 -2.47 25.43 -1.23
N MET A 145 -1.45 25.09 -2.00
CA MET A 145 -0.20 25.88 -2.09
C MET A 145 -0.34 27.11 -2.99
N GLY A 146 -1.51 27.34 -3.59
CA GLY A 146 -1.80 28.53 -4.38
C GLY A 146 -1.66 28.35 -5.90
N VAL A 147 -1.38 27.13 -6.37
CA VAL A 147 -1.30 26.83 -7.80
C VAL A 147 -2.71 26.50 -8.30
N ASN A 148 -3.28 27.39 -9.13
CA ASN A 148 -4.64 27.25 -9.64
C ASN A 148 -4.71 26.96 -11.15
N ASN A 149 -3.57 26.97 -11.84
CA ASN A 149 -3.50 26.64 -13.26
C ASN A 149 -3.42 25.11 -13.42
N ASP A 150 -4.40 24.52 -14.10
CA ASP A 150 -4.52 23.08 -14.27
C ASP A 150 -3.35 22.48 -15.09
N ASP A 151 -2.77 23.23 -16.04
CA ASP A 151 -1.61 22.79 -16.83
C ASP A 151 -0.35 22.69 -15.96
N ILE A 152 -0.13 23.68 -15.09
CA ILE A 152 0.99 23.67 -14.13
C ILE A 152 0.81 22.53 -13.12
N ILE A 153 -0.39 22.33 -12.61
CA ILE A 153 -0.70 21.22 -11.70
C ILE A 153 -0.40 19.87 -12.38
N ALA A 154 -0.79 19.70 -13.64
CA ALA A 154 -0.54 18.47 -14.38
C ALA A 154 0.97 18.23 -14.58
N GLU A 155 1.75 19.26 -14.89
CA GLU A 155 3.21 19.19 -15.04
C GLU A 155 3.91 18.84 -13.72
N ASP A 156 3.52 19.50 -12.63
CA ASP A 156 4.05 19.22 -11.28
C ASP A 156 3.75 17.81 -10.82
N VAL A 157 2.52 17.33 -11.04
CA VAL A 157 2.11 15.95 -10.71
C VAL A 157 2.88 14.94 -11.54
N LEU A 158 3.07 15.19 -12.84
CA LEU A 158 3.80 14.28 -13.72
C LEU A 158 5.27 14.20 -13.33
N SER A 159 5.92 15.35 -13.10
CA SER A 159 7.34 15.44 -12.72
C SER A 159 7.60 14.77 -11.37
N SER A 160 6.80 15.10 -10.34
CA SER A 160 6.91 14.50 -9.02
C SER A 160 6.57 13.01 -9.03
N GLY A 161 5.59 12.61 -9.85
CA GLY A 161 5.20 11.21 -10.05
C GLY A 161 6.31 10.39 -10.68
N PHE A 162 6.98 10.92 -11.69
CA PHE A 162 8.12 10.24 -12.32
C PHE A 162 9.27 10.00 -11.34
N LEU A 163 9.65 11.03 -10.56
CA LEU A 163 10.68 10.88 -9.54
C LEU A 163 10.29 9.87 -8.46
N THR A 164 9.03 9.92 -8.01
CA THR A 164 8.49 8.96 -7.03
C THR A 164 8.54 7.54 -7.58
N GLY A 165 8.11 7.33 -8.83
CA GLY A 165 8.15 6.01 -9.48
C GLY A 165 9.57 5.46 -9.59
N LEU A 166 10.57 6.31 -9.92
CA LEU A 166 11.98 5.91 -9.98
C LEU A 166 12.50 5.48 -8.60
N LEU A 167 12.19 6.25 -7.55
CA LEU A 167 12.59 5.91 -6.18
C LEU A 167 11.91 4.61 -5.70
N MET A 168 10.63 4.42 -6.01
CA MET A 168 9.92 3.18 -5.68
C MET A 168 10.52 1.98 -6.42
N ALA A 169 10.80 2.11 -7.71
CA ALA A 169 11.45 1.05 -8.47
C ALA A 169 12.80 0.65 -7.86
N LEU A 170 13.62 1.62 -7.43
CA LEU A 170 14.88 1.36 -6.73
C LEU A 170 14.66 0.58 -5.42
N ILE A 171 13.68 1.00 -4.60
CA ILE A 171 13.35 0.33 -3.35
C ILE A 171 12.91 -1.11 -3.61
N TYR A 172 12.06 -1.35 -4.61
CA TYR A 172 11.61 -2.69 -4.96
C TYR A 172 12.74 -3.60 -5.45
N VAL A 173 13.59 -3.11 -6.36
CA VAL A 173 14.74 -3.88 -6.86
C VAL A 173 15.62 -4.31 -5.69
N VAL A 174 15.97 -3.40 -4.80
CA VAL A 174 16.82 -3.72 -3.65
C VAL A 174 16.12 -4.67 -2.67
N SER A 175 14.83 -4.49 -2.43
CA SER A 175 14.04 -5.39 -1.58
C SER A 175 13.97 -6.81 -2.15
N ILE A 176 13.78 -6.95 -3.46
CA ILE A 176 13.78 -8.24 -4.16
C ILE A 176 15.16 -8.92 -4.04
N LEU A 177 16.25 -8.16 -4.23
CA LEU A 177 17.61 -8.69 -4.08
C LEU A 177 17.85 -9.23 -2.66
N VAL A 178 17.50 -8.47 -1.63
CA VAL A 178 17.64 -8.90 -0.22
C VAL A 178 16.72 -10.09 0.07
N GLY A 179 15.50 -10.08 -0.44
CA GLY A 179 14.58 -11.22 -0.32
C GLY A 179 15.11 -12.49 -0.98
N ALA A 180 15.68 -12.38 -2.19
CA ALA A 180 16.29 -13.51 -2.90
C ALA A 180 17.51 -14.08 -2.15
N GLN A 181 18.39 -13.22 -1.62
CA GLN A 181 19.53 -13.65 -0.81
C GLN A 181 19.11 -14.35 0.50
N SER A 182 18.00 -13.90 1.10
CA SER A 182 17.49 -14.49 2.35
C SER A 182 17.00 -15.93 2.18
N ARG A 183 16.63 -16.34 0.96
CA ARG A 183 16.22 -17.71 0.62
C ARG A 183 17.33 -18.75 0.86
N GLY A 184 18.57 -18.36 0.83
CA GLY A 184 19.69 -19.24 1.19
C GLY A 184 19.94 -19.37 2.69
N LEU A 185 19.29 -18.53 3.50
CA LEU A 185 19.41 -18.53 4.97
C LEU A 185 18.16 -19.10 5.65
N PHE A 186 16.98 -18.89 5.04
CA PHE A 186 15.69 -19.24 5.60
C PHE A 186 14.84 -20.01 4.61
N GLU A 187 13.96 -20.87 5.14
CA GLU A 187 12.92 -21.50 4.35
C GLU A 187 11.92 -20.43 3.84
N LEU A 188 11.13 -20.79 2.82
CA LEU A 188 10.13 -19.92 2.26
C LEU A 188 9.11 -19.52 3.34
N SER A 189 9.04 -18.23 3.60
CA SER A 189 8.13 -17.68 4.61
C SER A 189 6.70 -17.63 4.05
N GLU A 190 5.70 -17.76 4.91
CA GLU A 190 4.28 -17.69 4.54
C GLU A 190 3.89 -16.35 3.91
N ASN A 191 4.58 -15.27 4.27
CA ASN A 191 4.36 -13.93 3.75
C ASN A 191 5.59 -13.03 3.93
N GLY A 192 5.63 -11.91 3.21
CA GLY A 192 6.75 -10.96 3.22
C GLY A 192 7.02 -10.31 4.57
N GLY A 193 6.02 -10.21 5.44
CA GLY A 193 6.19 -9.67 6.80
C GLY A 193 7.04 -10.57 7.68
N VAL A 194 6.81 -11.88 7.62
CA VAL A 194 7.62 -12.88 8.33
C VAL A 194 9.04 -12.89 7.78
N ALA A 195 9.20 -12.90 6.44
CA ALA A 195 10.51 -12.85 5.80
C ALA A 195 11.32 -11.63 6.25
N LEU A 196 10.73 -10.45 6.22
CA LEU A 196 11.40 -9.21 6.61
C LEU A 196 11.80 -9.20 8.10
N THR A 197 10.98 -9.80 8.97
CA THR A 197 11.28 -9.95 10.40
C THR A 197 12.45 -10.91 10.64
N GLN A 198 12.53 -12.01 9.88
CA GLN A 198 13.64 -12.95 9.94
C GLN A 198 14.94 -12.29 9.47
N ILE A 199 14.90 -11.54 8.37
CA ILE A 199 16.03 -10.78 7.83
C ILE A 199 16.52 -9.75 8.87
N ALA A 200 15.61 -8.94 9.42
CA ALA A 200 15.96 -7.95 10.43
C ALA A 200 16.55 -8.58 11.69
N GLY A 201 16.00 -9.73 12.12
CA GLY A 201 16.51 -10.49 13.26
C GLY A 201 17.89 -11.08 13.02
N HIS A 202 18.17 -11.55 11.80
CA HIS A 202 19.46 -12.11 11.43
C HIS A 202 20.58 -11.06 11.42
N TYR A 203 20.34 -9.92 10.75
CA TYR A 203 21.38 -8.90 10.55
C TYR A 203 21.53 -7.93 11.74
N LEU A 204 20.44 -7.60 12.42
CA LEU A 204 20.42 -6.57 13.46
C LEU A 204 19.94 -7.10 14.83
N GLY A 205 19.70 -8.42 14.95
CA GLY A 205 19.23 -9.04 16.19
C GLY A 205 17.85 -8.56 16.65
N GLY A 206 17.54 -8.73 17.92
CA GLY A 206 16.24 -8.32 18.49
C GLY A 206 15.98 -6.81 18.41
N VAL A 207 17.02 -5.99 18.43
CA VAL A 207 16.90 -4.54 18.24
C VAL A 207 16.43 -4.22 16.83
N GLY A 208 16.95 -4.90 15.81
CA GLY A 208 16.50 -4.75 14.43
C GLY A 208 15.05 -5.11 14.23
N GLN A 209 14.58 -6.19 14.83
CA GLN A 209 13.17 -6.59 14.81
C GLN A 209 12.27 -5.53 15.45
N LEU A 210 12.67 -4.97 16.60
CA LEU A 210 11.92 -3.93 17.29
C LEU A 210 11.83 -2.65 16.44
N ILE A 211 12.96 -2.20 15.90
CA ILE A 211 13.02 -1.03 15.02
C ILE A 211 12.13 -1.25 13.79
N LEU A 212 12.21 -2.41 13.16
CA LEU A 212 11.37 -2.76 12.03
C LEU A 212 9.88 -2.70 12.38
N ALA A 213 9.47 -3.33 13.49
CA ALA A 213 8.08 -3.34 13.94
C ALA A 213 7.55 -1.93 14.17
N VAL A 214 8.29 -1.08 14.87
CA VAL A 214 7.93 0.32 15.13
C VAL A 214 7.83 1.11 13.82
N THR A 215 8.81 0.97 12.95
CA THR A 215 8.89 1.70 11.69
C THR A 215 7.73 1.33 10.76
N ILE A 216 7.44 0.03 10.61
CA ILE A 216 6.31 -0.45 9.80
C ILE A 216 4.98 0.01 10.41
N THR A 217 4.83 -0.05 11.76
CA THR A 217 3.62 0.43 12.44
C THR A 217 3.32 1.89 12.08
N PHE A 218 4.32 2.76 12.14
CA PHE A 218 4.13 4.16 11.79
C PHE A 218 3.89 4.38 10.28
N ALA A 219 4.61 3.67 9.41
CA ALA A 219 4.38 3.75 7.97
C ALA A 219 2.95 3.36 7.59
N CYS A 220 2.46 2.26 8.16
CA CYS A 220 1.10 1.78 7.96
C CYS A 220 0.06 2.73 8.57
N LEU A 221 0.32 3.30 9.75
CA LEU A 221 -0.57 4.27 10.37
C LEU A 221 -0.80 5.48 9.44
N LYS A 222 0.28 6.01 8.85
CA LYS A 222 0.19 7.11 7.90
C LYS A 222 -0.63 6.73 6.66
N THR A 223 -0.33 5.58 6.07
CA THR A 223 -1.04 5.09 4.87
C THR A 223 -2.52 4.89 5.17
N SER A 224 -2.86 4.28 6.31
CA SER A 224 -4.25 4.05 6.72
C SER A 224 -5.01 5.37 6.92
N ILE A 225 -4.40 6.37 7.57
CA ILE A 225 -5.01 7.70 7.74
C ILE A 225 -5.27 8.33 6.36
N GLY A 226 -4.29 8.27 5.46
CA GLY A 226 -4.43 8.81 4.10
C GLY A 226 -5.55 8.15 3.32
N LEU A 227 -5.62 6.82 3.34
CA LEU A 227 -6.65 6.04 2.64
C LEU A 227 -8.05 6.30 3.20
N VAL A 228 -8.22 6.25 4.53
CA VAL A 228 -9.52 6.55 5.16
C VAL A 228 -9.98 7.96 4.83
N THR A 229 -9.06 8.94 4.86
CA THR A 229 -9.36 10.33 4.51
C THR A 229 -9.78 10.46 3.05
N ALA A 230 -9.00 9.89 2.11
CA ALA A 230 -9.29 9.93 0.68
C ALA A 230 -10.64 9.26 0.35
N CYS A 231 -10.91 8.09 0.93
CA CYS A 231 -12.19 7.40 0.77
C CYS A 231 -13.34 8.23 1.32
N ALA A 232 -13.23 8.74 2.55
CA ALA A 232 -14.29 9.51 3.19
C ALA A 232 -14.60 10.80 2.42
N GLU A 233 -13.59 11.52 1.92
CA GLU A 233 -13.79 12.72 1.10
C GLU A 233 -14.46 12.40 -0.25
N THR A 234 -14.04 11.31 -0.89
CA THR A 234 -14.60 10.89 -2.18
C THR A 234 -16.07 10.52 -2.04
N PHE A 235 -16.41 9.69 -1.05
CA PHE A 235 -17.78 9.23 -0.84
C PHE A 235 -18.70 10.34 -0.33
N ASP A 236 -18.19 11.27 0.48
CA ASP A 236 -18.95 12.47 0.90
C ASP A 236 -19.33 13.33 -0.32
N LYS A 237 -18.38 13.62 -1.20
CA LYS A 237 -18.64 14.34 -2.47
C LYS A 237 -19.61 13.60 -3.38
N MET A 238 -19.52 12.28 -3.47
CA MET A 238 -20.40 11.46 -4.32
C MET A 238 -21.84 11.38 -3.82
N THR A 239 -22.02 11.29 -2.51
CA THR A 239 -23.36 11.22 -1.90
C THR A 239 -24.02 12.59 -1.77
N GLY A 240 -23.35 13.65 -2.23
CA GLY A 240 -23.85 15.02 -2.14
C GLY A 240 -24.09 15.47 -0.70
N GLY A 241 -23.25 14.99 0.24
CA GLY A 241 -23.33 15.35 1.66
C GLY A 241 -24.47 14.67 2.43
N LYS A 242 -25.20 13.71 1.82
CA LYS A 242 -26.27 12.97 2.52
C LYS A 242 -25.75 12.18 3.72
N PHE A 243 -24.51 11.70 3.64
CA PHE A 243 -23.84 11.05 4.73
C PHE A 243 -22.52 11.80 4.95
N SER A 244 -22.28 12.30 6.15
CA SER A 244 -21.19 13.24 6.41
C SER A 244 -19.83 12.58 6.30
N TYR A 245 -18.78 13.36 5.99
CA TYR A 245 -17.38 12.92 6.03
C TYR A 245 -17.04 12.09 7.27
N ARG A 246 -17.50 12.54 8.46
CA ARG A 246 -17.26 11.82 9.73
C ARG A 246 -17.89 10.43 9.72
N GLY A 247 -19.11 10.32 9.20
CA GLY A 247 -19.82 9.04 9.09
C GLY A 247 -19.07 8.07 8.18
N TRP A 248 -18.60 8.53 7.03
CA TRP A 248 -17.80 7.73 6.11
C TRP A 248 -16.46 7.32 6.72
N ALA A 249 -15.76 8.22 7.40
CA ALA A 249 -14.50 7.90 8.08
C ALA A 249 -14.68 6.82 9.16
N ILE A 250 -15.74 6.89 9.96
CA ILE A 250 -16.07 5.87 10.96
C ILE A 250 -16.38 4.53 10.28
N LEU A 251 -17.22 4.54 9.24
CA LEU A 251 -17.61 3.33 8.51
C LEU A 251 -16.39 2.60 7.92
N PHE A 252 -15.53 3.32 7.20
CA PHE A 252 -14.33 2.74 6.60
C PHE A 252 -13.35 2.25 7.65
N THR A 253 -13.17 2.98 8.74
CA THR A 253 -12.29 2.56 9.83
C THR A 253 -12.81 1.30 10.52
N ALA A 254 -14.11 1.23 10.82
CA ALA A 254 -14.73 0.05 11.43
C ALA A 254 -14.67 -1.19 10.51
N PHE A 255 -14.91 -1.00 9.21
CA PHE A 255 -14.77 -2.07 8.21
C PHE A 255 -13.33 -2.58 8.15
N SER A 256 -12.34 -1.67 8.06
CA SER A 256 -10.93 -2.02 8.02
C SER A 256 -10.47 -2.74 9.29
N PHE A 257 -10.95 -2.30 10.46
CA PHE A 257 -10.72 -2.99 11.73
C PHE A 257 -11.25 -4.43 11.72
N ALA A 258 -12.49 -4.63 11.25
CA ALA A 258 -13.07 -5.97 11.18
C ALA A 258 -12.25 -6.90 10.26
N VAL A 259 -11.88 -6.42 9.06
CA VAL A 259 -11.11 -7.20 8.08
C VAL A 259 -9.69 -7.48 8.57
N SER A 260 -9.04 -6.54 9.25
CA SER A 260 -7.65 -6.71 9.71
C SER A 260 -7.45 -7.87 10.69
N ASN A 261 -8.51 -8.26 11.42
CA ASN A 261 -8.47 -9.36 12.38
C ASN A 261 -8.60 -10.76 11.73
N VAL A 262 -8.80 -10.84 10.42
CA VAL A 262 -8.82 -12.11 9.66
C VAL A 262 -7.41 -12.69 9.48
N GLY A 263 -6.39 -11.86 9.54
CA GLY A 263 -4.98 -12.24 9.38
C GLY A 263 -4.43 -11.97 7.99
N LEU A 264 -3.12 -11.70 7.91
CA LEU A 264 -2.45 -11.26 6.68
C LEU A 264 -2.54 -12.28 5.55
N SER A 265 -2.19 -13.54 5.81
CA SER A 265 -2.18 -14.58 4.76
C SER A 265 -3.56 -14.79 4.16
N ALA A 266 -4.62 -14.78 4.98
CA ALA A 266 -5.99 -14.88 4.49
C ALA A 266 -6.39 -13.65 3.66
N ILE A 267 -6.05 -12.44 4.12
CA ILE A 267 -6.32 -11.19 3.40
C ILE A 267 -5.64 -11.20 2.02
N ILE A 268 -4.36 -11.60 1.94
CA ILE A 268 -3.63 -11.71 0.68
C ILE A 268 -4.35 -12.69 -0.26
N ASN A 269 -4.68 -13.89 0.22
CA ASN A 269 -5.33 -14.91 -0.59
C ASN A 269 -6.69 -14.47 -1.15
N TYR A 270 -7.50 -13.76 -0.36
CA TYR A 270 -8.78 -13.21 -0.82
C TYR A 270 -8.63 -11.98 -1.71
N SER A 271 -7.54 -11.23 -1.57
CA SER A 271 -7.31 -10.02 -2.35
C SER A 271 -6.81 -10.30 -3.76
N ILE A 272 -6.01 -11.35 -3.96
CA ILE A 272 -5.43 -11.68 -5.27
C ILE A 272 -6.49 -11.78 -6.38
N PRO A 273 -7.59 -12.55 -6.23
CA PRO A 273 -8.62 -12.64 -7.27
C PRO A 273 -9.29 -11.28 -7.57
N VAL A 274 -9.50 -10.48 -6.52
CA VAL A 274 -10.10 -9.14 -6.65
C VAL A 274 -9.13 -8.20 -7.39
N LEU A 275 -7.85 -8.25 -7.06
CA LEU A 275 -6.82 -7.46 -7.75
C LEU A 275 -6.69 -7.87 -9.21
N MET A 276 -6.70 -9.16 -9.52
CA MET A 276 -6.68 -9.64 -10.91
C MET A 276 -7.85 -9.13 -11.74
N LEU A 277 -9.02 -8.93 -11.13
CA LEU A 277 -10.18 -8.35 -11.80
C LEU A 277 -10.05 -6.84 -12.02
N ILE A 278 -9.43 -6.12 -11.09
CA ILE A 278 -9.46 -4.65 -11.05
C ILE A 278 -8.22 -4.02 -11.71
N TYR A 279 -7.07 -4.68 -11.64
CA TYR A 279 -5.83 -4.13 -12.21
C TYR A 279 -5.87 -3.93 -13.72
N PRO A 280 -6.35 -4.87 -14.56
CA PRO A 280 -6.41 -4.65 -16.00
C PRO A 280 -7.23 -3.41 -16.38
N PRO A 281 -8.46 -3.20 -15.89
CA PRO A 281 -9.21 -1.96 -16.13
C PRO A 281 -8.50 -0.71 -15.61
N ALA A 282 -7.85 -0.78 -14.44
CA ALA A 282 -7.13 0.37 -13.88
C ALA A 282 -5.93 0.76 -14.75
N ILE A 283 -5.12 -0.21 -15.18
CA ILE A 283 -3.99 0.01 -16.09
C ILE A 283 -4.47 0.56 -17.43
N ALA A 284 -5.57 0.00 -17.97
CA ALA A 284 -6.15 0.52 -19.21
C ALA A 284 -6.61 1.96 -19.08
N LEU A 285 -7.28 2.33 -17.98
CA LEU A 285 -7.69 3.71 -17.72
C LEU A 285 -6.50 4.66 -17.61
N ILE A 286 -5.45 4.27 -16.89
CA ILE A 286 -4.21 5.07 -16.78
C ILE A 286 -3.60 5.24 -18.16
N THR A 287 -3.43 4.16 -18.92
CA THR A 287 -2.84 4.18 -20.26
C THR A 287 -3.66 5.07 -21.20
N LEU A 288 -4.98 4.89 -21.23
CA LEU A 288 -5.88 5.70 -22.05
C LEU A 288 -5.87 7.18 -21.66
N ALA A 289 -5.68 7.49 -20.37
CA ALA A 289 -5.54 8.88 -19.93
C ALA A 289 -4.26 9.52 -20.51
N PHE A 290 -3.13 8.80 -20.53
CA PHE A 290 -1.89 9.29 -21.13
C PHE A 290 -1.98 9.46 -22.65
N ILE A 291 -2.58 8.52 -23.37
CA ILE A 291 -2.70 8.57 -24.82
C ILE A 291 -3.96 9.29 -25.30
N GLY A 292 -4.79 9.78 -24.39
CA GLY A 292 -6.09 10.43 -24.68
C GLY A 292 -6.00 11.61 -25.63
N ARG A 293 -4.84 12.27 -25.71
CA ARG A 293 -4.55 13.34 -26.69
C ARG A 293 -4.71 12.88 -28.14
N PHE A 294 -4.44 11.62 -28.45
CA PHE A 294 -4.49 11.09 -29.83
C PHE A 294 -5.91 10.85 -30.34
N PHE A 295 -6.87 10.63 -29.43
CA PHE A 295 -8.28 10.39 -29.79
C PHE A 295 -9.25 11.38 -29.14
N GLY A 296 -8.74 12.56 -28.71
CA GLY A 296 -9.57 13.66 -28.20
C GLY A 296 -10.33 13.34 -26.92
N HIS A 297 -9.87 12.39 -26.10
CA HIS A 297 -10.54 11.89 -24.90
C HIS A 297 -11.97 11.40 -25.17
N ASP A 298 -12.23 10.74 -26.31
CA ASP A 298 -13.54 10.23 -26.66
C ASP A 298 -14.01 9.17 -25.65
N ARG A 299 -15.23 9.39 -25.14
CA ARG A 299 -15.89 8.50 -24.18
C ARG A 299 -16.07 7.09 -24.67
N ILE A 300 -16.33 6.93 -25.98
CA ILE A 300 -16.57 5.64 -26.60
C ILE A 300 -15.33 4.77 -26.52
N VAL A 301 -14.14 5.36 -26.73
CA VAL A 301 -12.87 4.64 -26.65
C VAL A 301 -12.64 4.10 -25.25
N TYR A 302 -12.90 4.90 -24.19
CA TYR A 302 -12.78 4.43 -22.79
C TYR A 302 -13.75 3.29 -22.47
N ILE A 303 -15.02 3.43 -22.87
CA ILE A 303 -16.05 2.42 -22.59
C ILE A 303 -15.74 1.11 -23.32
N LEU A 304 -15.43 1.17 -24.63
CA LEU A 304 -15.14 -0.03 -25.40
C LEU A 304 -13.87 -0.73 -24.94
N SER A 305 -12.83 0.02 -24.56
CA SER A 305 -11.60 -0.57 -24.02
C SER A 305 -11.84 -1.30 -22.72
N LEU A 306 -12.67 -0.73 -21.82
CA LEU A 306 -13.01 -1.37 -20.55
C LEU A 306 -13.92 -2.60 -20.68
N ILE A 307 -14.79 -2.62 -21.71
CA ILE A 307 -15.67 -3.78 -21.97
C ILE A 307 -14.86 -4.93 -22.61
N HIS A 308 -13.82 -4.60 -23.37
CA HIS A 308 -13.01 -5.60 -24.08
C HIS A 308 -12.01 -6.33 -23.15
N ILE A 309 -11.64 -5.72 -22.04
CA ILE A 309 -10.75 -6.31 -21.01
C ILE A 309 -11.54 -7.20 -20.05
#